data_b8ea92be4f65d376a0aee4994a50a8e4
#
_entry.id   b8ea92be4f65d376a0aee4994a50a8e4
#
_cell.length_a   1.000
_cell.length_b   1.000
_cell.length_c   1.000
_cell.angle_alpha   90.00
_cell.angle_beta   90.00
_cell.angle_gamma   90.00
#
_symmetry.space_group_name_H-M   'P 1'
#
loop_
_entity.id
_entity.type
_entity.pdbx_description
1 polymer ?
#
loop_
_entity_poly.entity_id
_entity_poly.type
_entity_poly.pdbx_seq_one_letter_code
_entity_poly.pdbx_strand_id
1 'polypeptide(L)'
;MDFYRINEEYNQYLQRYEKEKRGVTKVPNIRYTDRNKFAFGAVMQVNGINYYVSVSSFDKKQEANILIRVPGDEKEIKGSLRFNYMIPVPEACIERLVIKEVEDGKYRLLLNKEYQFCMDNAERIQKKANKIYEMVTTNRKQKLTDNSCAFRILEQGYREYIENVLRTKC
;
A
#
# COMPACT_ATOMS: atom_id res chain seq x y z
N MET A 1 11.30 -2.03 7.33
CA MET A 1 10.16 -1.31 6.70
C MET A 1 10.56 0.12 6.42
N ASP A 2 10.11 0.67 5.31
CA ASP A 2 10.48 2.02 4.85
C ASP A 2 9.36 2.60 3.97
N PHE A 3 9.55 3.83 3.49
CA PHE A 3 8.68 4.40 2.46
C PHE A 3 9.25 4.12 1.08
N TYR A 4 8.35 3.76 0.15
CA TYR A 4 8.70 3.41 -1.22
C TYR A 4 7.78 4.10 -2.22
N ARG A 5 8.35 4.43 -3.39
CA ARG A 5 7.58 4.71 -4.60
C ARG A 5 7.38 3.40 -5.34
N ILE A 6 6.17 3.18 -5.82
CA ILE A 6 5.83 2.01 -6.63
C ILE A 6 5.93 2.40 -8.09
N ASN A 7 6.49 1.54 -8.91
CA ASN A 7 6.56 1.73 -10.35
C ASN A 7 5.16 1.90 -10.94
N GLU A 8 4.94 2.99 -11.69
CA GLU A 8 3.63 3.35 -12.23
C GLU A 8 3.12 2.32 -13.24
N GLU A 9 3.98 1.82 -14.12
CA GLU A 9 3.64 0.80 -15.12
C GLU A 9 3.14 -0.48 -14.45
N TYR A 10 3.83 -0.93 -13.39
CA TYR A 10 3.40 -2.08 -12.60
C TYR A 10 2.06 -1.85 -11.90
N ASN A 11 1.87 -0.67 -11.29
CA ASN A 11 0.60 -0.34 -10.64
C ASN A 11 -0.57 -0.34 -11.63
N GLN A 12 -0.39 0.26 -12.81
CA GLN A 12 -1.38 0.24 -13.89
C GLN A 12 -1.63 -1.18 -14.42
N TYR A 13 -0.60 -2.01 -14.49
CA TYR A 13 -0.74 -3.42 -14.83
C TYR A 13 -1.66 -4.14 -13.84
N LEU A 14 -1.44 -3.99 -12.54
CA LEU A 14 -2.31 -4.59 -11.51
C LEU A 14 -3.75 -4.08 -11.59
N GLN A 15 -3.96 -2.79 -11.86
CA GLN A 15 -5.30 -2.22 -12.05
C GLN A 15 -6.03 -2.89 -13.23
N ARG A 16 -5.37 -3.03 -14.38
CA ARG A 16 -5.94 -3.72 -15.54
C ARG A 16 -6.18 -5.19 -15.25
N TYR A 17 -5.21 -5.87 -14.66
CA TYR A 17 -5.30 -7.29 -14.34
C TYR A 17 -6.50 -7.60 -13.43
N GLU A 18 -6.66 -6.87 -12.33
CA GLU A 18 -7.79 -7.04 -11.43
C GLU A 18 -9.13 -6.74 -12.13
N LYS A 19 -9.19 -5.65 -12.90
CA LYS A 19 -10.39 -5.28 -13.66
C LYS A 19 -10.81 -6.33 -14.69
N GLU A 20 -9.86 -6.90 -15.40
CA GLU A 20 -10.10 -7.99 -16.36
C GLU A 20 -10.64 -9.25 -15.69
N LYS A 21 -10.14 -9.61 -14.50
CA LYS A 21 -10.51 -10.83 -13.78
C LYS A 21 -11.84 -10.73 -13.03
N ARG A 22 -12.21 -9.56 -12.52
CA ARG A 22 -13.45 -9.42 -11.73
C ARG A 22 -14.35 -8.23 -12.11
N GLY A 23 -14.05 -7.51 -13.18
CA GLY A 23 -14.88 -6.40 -13.71
C GLY A 23 -14.63 -5.04 -13.07
N VAL A 24 -13.97 -4.97 -11.91
CA VAL A 24 -13.63 -3.73 -11.19
C VAL A 24 -12.22 -3.83 -10.64
N THR A 25 -11.61 -2.67 -10.35
CA THR A 25 -10.36 -2.63 -9.58
C THR A 25 -10.50 -1.78 -8.34
N LYS A 26 -9.87 -2.22 -7.27
CA LYS A 26 -9.65 -1.47 -6.02
C LYS A 26 -8.17 -1.13 -5.80
N VAL A 27 -7.30 -1.51 -6.73
CA VAL A 27 -5.91 -1.08 -6.72
C VAL A 27 -5.86 0.44 -6.79
N PRO A 28 -5.23 1.12 -5.82
CA PRO A 28 -5.25 2.58 -5.75
C PRO A 28 -4.50 3.20 -6.91
N ASN A 29 -4.98 4.36 -7.36
CA ASN A 29 -4.19 5.21 -8.24
C ASN A 29 -3.06 5.85 -7.45
N ILE A 30 -1.82 5.71 -7.91
CA ILE A 30 -0.64 6.29 -7.27
C ILE A 30 -0.24 7.64 -7.87
N ARG A 31 -0.76 7.98 -9.06
CA ARG A 31 -0.49 9.25 -9.72
C ARG A 31 -1.49 10.31 -9.29
N TYR A 32 -1.00 11.38 -8.67
CA TYR A 32 -1.75 12.59 -8.35
C TYR A 32 -0.99 13.80 -8.90
N THR A 33 -1.70 14.73 -9.50
CA THR A 33 -1.27 15.96 -10.18
C THR A 33 0.20 16.36 -10.06
N ASP A 34 0.70 16.60 -8.87
CA ASP A 34 2.07 17.07 -8.64
C ASP A 34 2.95 16.12 -7.81
N ARG A 35 2.37 15.07 -7.22
CA ARG A 35 3.08 14.13 -6.34
C ARG A 35 2.52 12.72 -6.46
N ASN A 36 3.40 11.76 -6.71
CA ASN A 36 3.01 10.36 -6.64
C ASN A 36 2.82 9.92 -5.18
N LYS A 37 1.79 9.13 -4.94
CA LYS A 37 1.63 8.46 -3.64
C LYS A 37 2.81 7.53 -3.38
N PHE A 38 3.16 7.39 -2.13
CA PHE A 38 4.13 6.43 -1.66
C PHE A 38 3.44 5.36 -0.79
N ALA A 39 4.14 4.28 -0.57
CA ALA A 39 3.67 3.15 0.22
C ALA A 39 4.65 2.84 1.35
N PHE A 40 4.14 2.25 2.41
CA PHE A 40 4.92 1.75 3.53
C PHE A 40 4.98 0.21 3.47
N GLY A 41 6.14 -0.34 3.69
CA GLY A 41 6.28 -1.80 3.67
C GLY A 41 7.71 -2.34 3.80
N ALA A 42 7.85 -3.62 3.69
CA ALA A 42 6.76 -4.59 3.51
C ALA A 42 5.98 -4.76 4.83
N VAL A 43 4.65 -4.64 4.76
CA VAL A 43 3.80 -4.73 5.97
C VAL A 43 3.41 -6.18 6.30
N MET A 44 3.52 -7.08 5.33
CA MET A 44 3.33 -8.52 5.50
C MET A 44 3.95 -9.27 4.32
N GLN A 45 4.15 -10.57 4.49
CA GLN A 45 4.60 -11.47 3.43
C GLN A 45 3.71 -12.71 3.38
N VAL A 46 3.33 -13.12 2.19
CA VAL A 46 2.56 -14.36 1.93
C VAL A 46 3.25 -15.13 0.81
N ASN A 47 3.67 -16.36 1.11
CA ASN A 47 4.34 -17.23 0.13
C ASN A 47 5.51 -16.54 -0.61
N GLY A 48 6.32 -15.77 0.11
CA GLY A 48 7.44 -15.01 -0.46
C GLY A 48 7.05 -13.70 -1.15
N ILE A 49 5.77 -13.36 -1.20
CA ILE A 49 5.26 -12.12 -1.82
C ILE A 49 5.14 -11.03 -0.76
N ASN A 50 5.84 -9.92 -0.95
CA ASN A 50 5.79 -8.75 -0.07
C ASN A 50 4.63 -7.82 -0.42
N TYR A 51 3.89 -7.39 0.60
CA TYR A 51 2.78 -6.45 0.49
C TYR A 51 3.14 -5.06 1.02
N TYR A 52 2.62 -4.05 0.34
CA TYR A 52 2.82 -2.63 0.65
C TYR A 52 1.47 -1.94 0.81
N VAL A 53 1.38 -1.03 1.78
CA VAL A 53 0.17 -0.26 2.05
C VAL A 53 0.39 1.20 1.67
N SER A 54 -0.52 1.76 0.88
CA SER A 54 -0.47 3.17 0.50
C SER A 54 -0.70 4.09 1.70
N VAL A 55 0.09 5.14 1.79
CA VAL A 55 -0.16 6.27 2.69
C VAL A 55 -1.13 7.23 2.00
N SER A 56 -2.25 7.49 2.63
CA SER A 56 -3.37 8.26 2.07
C SER A 56 -3.68 9.47 2.95
N SER A 57 -4.12 10.58 2.34
CA SER A 57 -4.65 11.75 3.07
C SER A 57 -6.03 11.52 3.69
N PHE A 58 -6.65 10.36 3.47
CA PHE A 58 -7.95 10.02 4.06
C PHE A 58 -7.87 9.95 5.59
N ASP A 59 -8.69 10.74 6.28
CA ASP A 59 -8.59 11.01 7.72
C ASP A 59 -9.72 10.42 8.58
N LYS A 60 -10.66 9.69 7.95
CA LYS A 60 -11.80 9.08 8.68
C LYS A 60 -11.49 7.65 9.11
N LYS A 61 -11.86 7.32 10.35
CA LYS A 61 -11.69 5.96 10.89
C LYS A 61 -12.57 4.96 10.15
N GLN A 62 -11.94 3.86 9.72
CA GLN A 62 -12.61 2.70 9.12
C GLN A 62 -12.05 1.41 9.71
N GLU A 63 -12.75 0.28 9.51
CA GLU A 63 -12.30 -1.03 9.99
C GLU A 63 -10.93 -1.43 9.40
N ALA A 64 -10.72 -1.15 8.12
CA ALA A 64 -9.52 -1.55 7.39
C ALA A 64 -8.40 -0.50 7.36
N ASN A 65 -8.40 0.50 8.24
CA ASN A 65 -7.32 1.49 8.28
C ASN A 65 -6.71 1.69 9.67
N ILE A 66 -5.55 2.31 9.67
CA ILE A 66 -4.93 2.93 10.84
C ILE A 66 -4.76 4.41 10.53
N LEU A 67 -5.29 5.29 11.38
CA LEU A 67 -5.08 6.72 11.24
C LEU A 67 -3.68 7.10 11.70
N ILE A 68 -2.99 7.90 10.90
CA ILE A 68 -1.67 8.44 11.23
C ILE A 68 -1.86 9.69 12.07
N ARG A 69 -1.37 9.65 13.31
CA ARG A 69 -1.49 10.73 14.29
C ARG A 69 -0.11 11.35 14.56
N VAL A 70 -0.11 12.63 14.83
CA VAL A 70 1.13 13.34 15.16
C VAL A 70 1.56 12.98 16.59
N PRO A 71 2.82 12.59 16.82
CA PRO A 71 3.35 12.42 18.15
C PRO A 71 3.19 13.72 18.98
N GLY A 72 2.57 13.60 20.17
CA GLY A 72 2.30 14.75 21.06
C GLY A 72 0.98 15.49 20.81
N ASP A 73 0.33 15.30 19.65
CA ASP A 73 -1.02 15.77 19.38
C ASP A 73 -1.86 14.64 18.75
N GLU A 74 -2.45 13.81 19.58
CA GLU A 74 -3.26 12.67 19.12
C GLU A 74 -4.56 13.07 18.41
N LYS A 75 -4.96 14.34 18.50
CA LYS A 75 -6.13 14.87 17.80
C LYS A 75 -5.82 15.21 16.36
N GLU A 76 -4.56 15.51 16.03
CA GLU A 76 -4.15 15.84 14.68
C GLU A 76 -3.93 14.58 13.85
N ILE A 77 -4.79 14.37 12.87
CA ILE A 77 -4.73 13.25 11.92
C ILE A 77 -4.09 13.76 10.62
N LYS A 78 -2.97 13.14 10.22
CA LYS A 78 -2.24 13.49 8.99
C LYS A 78 -2.64 12.65 7.78
N GLY A 79 -3.28 11.51 8.00
CA GLY A 79 -3.70 10.60 6.97
C GLY A 79 -3.98 9.21 7.52
N SER A 80 -3.90 8.21 6.67
CA SER A 80 -4.11 6.82 7.07
C SER A 80 -3.38 5.81 6.20
N LEU A 81 -3.14 4.65 6.80
CA LEU A 81 -2.76 3.42 6.10
C LEU A 81 -4.04 2.60 5.86
N ARG A 82 -4.36 2.34 4.58
CA ARG A 82 -5.61 1.67 4.18
C ARG A 82 -5.32 0.25 3.70
N PHE A 83 -5.43 -0.72 4.61
CA PHE A 83 -5.02 -2.11 4.37
C PHE A 83 -5.89 -2.89 3.39
N ASN A 84 -7.14 -2.48 3.18
CA ASN A 84 -7.99 -3.07 2.14
C ASN A 84 -7.52 -2.74 0.71
N TYR A 85 -6.59 -1.79 0.56
CA TYR A 85 -5.99 -1.41 -0.71
C TYR A 85 -4.48 -1.71 -0.77
N MET A 86 -3.95 -2.52 0.15
CA MET A 86 -2.56 -2.97 0.05
C MET A 86 -2.37 -3.87 -1.18
N ILE A 87 -1.19 -3.81 -1.77
CA ILE A 87 -0.86 -4.54 -3.00
C ILE A 87 0.45 -5.30 -2.88
N PRO A 88 0.57 -6.45 -3.57
CA PRO A 88 1.85 -7.15 -3.69
C PRO A 88 2.74 -6.42 -4.70
N VAL A 89 4.02 -6.18 -4.39
CA VAL A 89 4.93 -5.49 -5.31
C VAL A 89 6.27 -6.22 -5.37
N PRO A 90 6.78 -6.55 -6.59
CA PRO A 90 8.13 -7.08 -6.76
C PRO A 90 9.19 -6.04 -6.35
N GLU A 91 10.29 -6.52 -5.81
CA GLU A 91 11.42 -5.64 -5.41
C GLU A 91 11.92 -4.77 -6.57
N ALA A 92 11.93 -5.30 -7.80
CA ALA A 92 12.30 -4.55 -9.00
C ALA A 92 11.31 -3.41 -9.36
N CYS A 93 10.14 -3.35 -8.74
CA CYS A 93 9.09 -2.36 -9.00
C CYS A 93 8.91 -1.36 -7.86
N ILE A 94 9.82 -1.32 -6.90
CA ILE A 94 9.85 -0.33 -5.81
C ILE A 94 11.14 0.47 -5.83
N GLU A 95 11.06 1.73 -5.42
CA GLU A 95 12.19 2.61 -5.17
C GLU A 95 12.05 3.23 -3.78
N ARG A 96 13.10 3.18 -2.98
CA ARG A 96 13.09 3.77 -1.64
C ARG A 96 12.89 5.28 -1.72
N LEU A 97 11.93 5.81 -0.98
CA LEU A 97 11.73 7.25 -0.83
C LEU A 97 12.73 7.81 0.19
N VAL A 98 13.71 8.55 -0.28
CA VAL A 98 14.71 9.20 0.58
C VAL A 98 14.15 10.54 1.04
N ILE A 99 13.59 10.59 2.24
CA ILE A 99 12.89 11.78 2.77
C ILE A 99 13.81 13.02 2.80
N LYS A 100 15.10 12.84 3.07
CA LYS A 100 16.08 13.94 3.13
C LYS A 100 16.24 14.67 1.79
N GLU A 101 15.97 13.99 0.68
CA GLU A 101 16.09 14.53 -0.68
C GLU A 101 14.83 15.24 -1.16
N VAL A 102 13.76 15.25 -0.37
CA VAL A 102 12.52 15.97 -0.70
C VAL A 102 12.76 17.46 -0.57
N GLU A 103 12.66 18.21 -1.67
CA GLU A 103 12.98 19.65 -1.72
C GLU A 103 11.99 20.50 -0.92
N ASP A 104 10.68 20.21 -1.03
CA ASP A 104 9.63 20.92 -0.28
C ASP A 104 9.76 20.64 1.23
N GLY A 105 10.17 21.66 1.97
CA GLY A 105 10.43 21.54 3.41
C GLY A 105 9.18 21.22 4.24
N LYS A 106 8.00 21.72 3.85
CA LYS A 106 6.73 21.41 4.54
C LYS A 106 6.34 19.95 4.30
N TYR A 107 6.46 19.50 3.06
CA TYR A 107 6.19 18.12 2.70
C TYR A 107 7.18 17.15 3.35
N ARG A 108 8.48 17.49 3.35
CA ARG A 108 9.51 16.72 4.06
C ARG A 108 9.20 16.57 5.54
N LEU A 109 8.74 17.65 6.20
CA LEU A 109 8.35 17.59 7.61
C LEU A 109 7.15 16.66 7.84
N LEU A 110 6.14 16.71 6.97
CA LEU A 110 5.01 15.79 7.00
C LEU A 110 5.47 14.34 6.86
N LEU A 111 6.29 14.04 5.86
CA LEU A 111 6.82 12.70 5.61
C LEU A 111 7.60 12.15 6.82
N ASN A 112 8.42 12.99 7.49
CA ASN A 112 9.12 12.57 8.69
C ASN A 112 8.16 12.19 9.83
N LYS A 113 7.10 12.95 10.04
CA LYS A 113 6.08 12.66 11.07
C LYS A 113 5.32 11.37 10.75
N GLU A 114 4.92 11.19 9.51
CA GLU A 114 4.25 9.97 9.05
C GLU A 114 5.17 8.73 9.16
N TYR A 115 6.43 8.89 8.80
CA TYR A 115 7.44 7.84 8.93
C TYR A 115 7.67 7.44 10.39
N GLN A 116 7.84 8.41 11.27
CA GLN A 116 8.02 8.15 12.71
C GLN A 116 6.83 7.40 13.28
N PHE A 117 5.61 7.84 12.96
CA PHE A 117 4.39 7.13 13.37
C PHE A 117 4.39 5.67 12.87
N CYS A 118 4.73 5.44 11.61
CA CYS A 118 4.76 4.09 11.04
C CYS A 118 5.81 3.20 11.73
N MET A 119 6.99 3.74 12.03
CA MET A 119 8.04 3.00 12.72
C MET A 119 7.64 2.65 14.15
N ASP A 120 7.08 3.60 14.89
CA ASP A 120 6.62 3.39 16.27
C ASP A 120 5.45 2.42 16.37
N ASN A 121 4.70 2.25 15.30
CA ASN A 121 3.54 1.36 15.21
C ASN A 121 3.76 0.12 14.31
N ALA A 122 5.00 -0.21 13.97
CA ALA A 122 5.33 -1.25 12.99
C ALA A 122 4.66 -2.61 13.28
N GLU A 123 4.71 -3.08 14.51
CA GLU A 123 4.07 -4.34 14.94
C GLU A 123 2.54 -4.29 14.79
N ARG A 124 1.92 -3.18 15.19
CA ARG A 124 0.48 -2.96 15.04
C ARG A 124 0.06 -2.93 13.57
N ILE A 125 0.87 -2.33 12.72
CA ILE A 125 0.67 -2.26 11.27
C ILE A 125 0.72 -3.66 10.67
N GLN A 126 1.72 -4.46 11.01
CA GLN A 126 1.85 -5.85 10.55
C GLN A 126 0.67 -6.71 10.99
N LYS A 127 0.28 -6.65 12.25
CA LYS A 127 -0.89 -7.37 12.78
C LYS A 127 -2.17 -6.98 12.03
N LYS A 128 -2.34 -5.69 11.75
CA LYS A 128 -3.50 -5.19 11.00
C LYS A 128 -3.50 -5.68 9.55
N ALA A 129 -2.36 -5.63 8.87
CA ALA A 129 -2.22 -6.13 7.51
C ALA A 129 -2.62 -7.60 7.39
N ASN A 130 -2.05 -8.46 8.24
CA ASN A 130 -2.37 -9.89 8.27
C ASN A 130 -3.86 -10.14 8.56
N LYS A 131 -4.44 -9.43 9.53
CA LYS A 131 -5.86 -9.55 9.86
C LYS A 131 -6.76 -9.19 8.68
N ILE A 132 -6.52 -8.07 8.01
CA ILE A 132 -7.34 -7.65 6.87
C ILE A 132 -7.17 -8.61 5.69
N TYR A 133 -5.94 -9.05 5.41
CA TYR A 133 -5.69 -10.06 4.39
C TYR A 133 -6.52 -11.34 4.64
N GLU A 134 -6.46 -11.89 5.86
CA GLU A 134 -7.22 -13.08 6.25
C GLU A 134 -8.72 -12.86 6.10
N MET A 135 -9.25 -11.74 6.61
CA MET A 135 -10.69 -11.44 6.54
C MET A 135 -11.19 -11.33 5.10
N VAL A 136 -10.42 -10.74 4.20
CA VAL A 136 -10.77 -10.58 2.78
C VAL A 136 -10.64 -11.89 2.03
N THR A 137 -9.54 -12.63 2.20
CA THR A 137 -9.29 -13.88 1.47
C THR A 137 -10.20 -15.03 1.91
N THR A 138 -10.74 -14.98 3.11
CA THR A 138 -11.73 -15.94 3.64
C THR A 138 -13.17 -15.42 3.57
N ASN A 139 -13.37 -14.24 3.00
CA ASN A 139 -14.68 -13.58 2.88
C ASN A 139 -15.50 -13.53 4.19
N ARG A 140 -14.85 -13.23 5.31
CA ARG A 140 -15.54 -13.16 6.62
C ARG A 140 -16.60 -12.07 6.69
N LYS A 141 -16.40 -10.97 5.93
CA LYS A 141 -17.35 -9.84 5.82
C LYS A 141 -17.46 -9.43 4.36
N GLN A 142 -18.61 -9.74 3.74
CA GLN A 142 -18.86 -9.44 2.32
C GLN A 142 -18.59 -7.98 1.98
N LYS A 143 -19.12 -7.04 2.75
CA LYS A 143 -18.91 -5.61 2.51
C LYS A 143 -17.45 -5.18 2.52
N LEU A 144 -16.64 -5.74 3.41
CA LEU A 144 -15.20 -5.48 3.45
C LEU A 144 -14.52 -6.08 2.21
N THR A 145 -14.84 -7.32 1.85
CA THR A 145 -14.29 -8.01 0.68
C THR A 145 -14.62 -7.25 -0.60
N ASP A 146 -15.86 -6.80 -0.78
CA ASP A 146 -16.29 -6.04 -1.97
C ASP A 146 -15.57 -4.68 -2.10
N ASN A 147 -15.18 -4.08 -0.96
CA ASN A 147 -14.45 -2.82 -0.91
C ASN A 147 -12.93 -2.97 -0.81
N SER A 148 -12.42 -4.16 -1.01
CA SER A 148 -10.98 -4.46 -0.94
C SER A 148 -10.43 -4.87 -2.30
N CYS A 149 -9.12 -4.73 -2.47
CA CYS A 149 -8.40 -5.44 -3.54
C CYS A 149 -8.65 -6.94 -3.45
N ALA A 150 -8.76 -7.60 -4.58
CA ALA A 150 -8.85 -9.06 -4.65
C ALA A 150 -7.44 -9.67 -4.51
N PHE A 151 -6.95 -9.80 -3.29
CA PHE A 151 -5.56 -10.16 -3.01
C PHE A 151 -5.08 -11.40 -3.76
N ARG A 152 -5.89 -12.46 -3.85
CA ARG A 152 -5.54 -13.68 -4.60
C ARG A 152 -5.37 -13.43 -6.09
N ILE A 153 -6.20 -12.58 -6.67
CA ILE A 153 -6.09 -12.14 -8.08
C ILE A 153 -4.81 -11.32 -8.26
N LEU A 154 -4.51 -10.40 -7.34
CA LEU A 154 -3.29 -9.60 -7.42
C LEU A 154 -2.02 -10.44 -7.26
N GLU A 155 -2.04 -11.48 -6.43
CA GLU A 155 -0.92 -12.42 -6.30
C GLU A 155 -0.68 -13.20 -7.60
N GLN A 156 -1.74 -13.58 -8.30
CA GLN A 156 -1.61 -14.19 -9.62
C GLN A 156 -1.01 -13.21 -10.63
N GLY A 157 -1.53 -11.98 -10.68
CA GLY A 157 -0.98 -10.93 -11.55
C GLY A 157 0.48 -10.62 -11.23
N TYR A 158 0.86 -10.59 -9.96
CA TYR A 158 2.24 -10.43 -9.52
C TYR A 158 3.16 -11.53 -10.11
N ARG A 159 2.76 -12.80 -10.04
CA ARG A 159 3.55 -13.92 -10.59
C ARG A 159 3.68 -13.83 -12.09
N GLU A 160 2.58 -13.58 -12.79
CA GLU A 160 2.57 -13.44 -14.25
C GLU A 160 3.44 -12.25 -14.72
N TYR A 161 3.43 -11.14 -13.98
CA TYR A 161 4.29 -9.99 -14.30
C TYR A 161 5.77 -10.33 -14.19
N ILE A 162 6.16 -11.04 -13.14
CA ILE A 162 7.55 -11.49 -12.98
C ILE A 162 7.96 -12.41 -14.13
N GLU A 163 7.14 -13.37 -14.49
CA GLU A 163 7.44 -14.33 -15.56
C GLU A 163 7.50 -13.68 -16.94
N ASN A 164 6.52 -12.85 -17.28
CA ASN A 164 6.35 -12.34 -18.63
C ASN A 164 7.04 -11.01 -18.90
N VAL A 165 7.31 -10.20 -17.88
CA VAL A 165 7.88 -8.87 -18.03
C VAL A 165 9.29 -8.78 -17.45
N LEU A 166 9.49 -9.17 -16.19
CA LEU A 166 10.78 -9.00 -15.53
C LEU A 166 11.81 -10.02 -15.99
N ARG A 167 11.44 -11.28 -16.19
CA ARG A 167 12.37 -12.33 -16.69
C ARG A 167 12.75 -12.15 -18.16
N THR A 168 11.90 -11.51 -18.96
CA THR A 168 12.22 -11.25 -20.38
C THR A 168 13.10 -10.03 -20.61
N LYS A 169 13.28 -9.18 -19.59
CA LYS A 169 14.18 -8.02 -19.62
C LYS A 169 15.61 -8.32 -19.13
N CYS A 170 15.87 -9.57 -18.73
CA CYS A 170 17.19 -10.04 -18.31
C CYS A 170 17.92 -10.77 -19.43
#